data_71ad3150298f92231502c6e8c025a169
#
_entry.id   71ad3150298f92231502c6e8c025a169
#
_cell.length_a   1.000
_cell.length_b   1.000
_cell.length_c   1.000
_cell.angle_alpha   90.00
_cell.angle_beta   90.00
_cell.angle_gamma   90.00
#
_symmetry.space_group_name_H-M   'P 1'
#
loop_
_entity.id
_entity.type
_entity.pdbx_description
1 polymer ?
#
loop_
_entity_poly.entity_id
_entity_poly.type
_entity_poly.pdbx_seq_one_letter_code
_entity_poly.pdbx_strand_id
1 'polypeptide(L)'
;MYKRQRKTSGVSSGGIIEREVLLPQRGRIMDANEEILTSNMQSSELIADGYHLNDPKTISWALAYSKAVHSPFWEKAATDKEKEKLVSGFRSKILGQAASKKDGSKEHNLAKILLEEPEDGPEGLDMARKKLEELYEPEMVKEYVQAHLEYAAKVIAPFLPDMSVQDIINTVEKDGAIPKKRIVIAKNLSEEKAELLRQAIQNARVQGFRFETSSKRVYSVPECMVHILGYIAQTKDSGPRPVALSGLEKQLDDQLLGHNGIREYRKDSRGRIIPSADSRFKDAVDGLNVRLTVNMEYQTIVEEELDAAISLYTDQTHKPRGCIIVVEPKTGSCLLYTSPSPRD
;
A
#
# COMPACT_ATOMS: atom_id res chain seq x y z
N MET A 1 -4.15 1.95 -6.35
CA MET A 1 -4.52 0.56 -6.08
C MET A 1 -4.72 -0.20 -7.35
N TYR A 2 -3.85 -1.10 -7.63
CA TYR A 2 -3.94 -1.95 -8.80
C TYR A 2 -4.81 -3.16 -8.48
N LYS A 3 -6.09 -3.15 -8.87
CA LYS A 3 -6.82 -4.40 -8.98
C LYS A 3 -6.24 -5.17 -10.16
N ARG A 4 -5.35 -6.12 -9.92
CA ARG A 4 -5.09 -7.17 -10.88
C ARG A 4 -6.38 -7.98 -11.05
N GLN A 5 -7.23 -7.57 -11.96
CA GLN A 5 -8.27 -8.46 -12.46
C GLN A 5 -7.60 -9.41 -13.45
N ARG A 6 -7.17 -10.59 -12.95
CA ARG A 6 -6.83 -11.69 -13.82
C ARG A 6 -8.13 -12.17 -14.47
N LYS A 7 -8.40 -11.76 -15.68
CA LYS A 7 -9.29 -12.50 -16.57
C LYS A 7 -8.42 -13.50 -17.31
N THR A 8 -8.45 -14.75 -16.89
CA THR A 8 -7.95 -15.88 -17.66
C THR A 8 -8.92 -16.14 -18.81
N SER A 9 -8.57 -15.70 -20.01
CA SER A 9 -9.24 -16.12 -21.22
C SER A 9 -8.24 -16.87 -22.10
N GLY A 10 -8.43 -18.20 -22.21
CA GLY A 10 -7.91 -19.03 -23.29
C GLY A 10 -6.40 -19.28 -23.25
N VAL A 11 -6.01 -20.47 -22.81
CA VAL A 11 -4.68 -21.03 -23.01
C VAL A 11 -4.51 -21.30 -24.51
N SER A 12 -3.93 -20.36 -25.22
CA SER A 12 -3.21 -20.62 -26.46
C SER A 12 -1.73 -20.36 -26.20
N SER A 13 -0.85 -21.17 -26.72
CA SER A 13 0.60 -21.25 -26.56
C SER A 13 1.33 -19.89 -26.50
N GLY A 14 1.32 -19.17 -25.35
CA GLY A 14 2.03 -17.90 -25.28
C GLY A 14 1.61 -16.99 -24.14
N GLY A 15 2.03 -17.26 -22.90
CA GLY A 15 2.08 -16.32 -21.81
C GLY A 15 0.73 -15.86 -21.23
N ILE A 16 0.80 -15.37 -19.98
CA ILE A 16 -0.35 -14.79 -19.27
C ILE A 16 -0.48 -13.31 -19.65
N ILE A 17 -1.68 -12.89 -20.08
CA ILE A 17 -1.98 -11.46 -20.29
C ILE A 17 -2.21 -10.82 -18.93
N GLU A 18 -1.37 -9.86 -18.60
CA GLU A 18 -1.52 -9.04 -17.41
C GLU A 18 -2.01 -7.64 -17.81
N ARG A 19 -3.04 -7.19 -17.10
CA ARG A 19 -3.62 -5.86 -17.29
C ARG A 19 -3.32 -5.03 -16.05
N GLU A 20 -2.61 -3.94 -16.25
CA GLU A 20 -2.27 -2.94 -15.26
C GLU A 20 -3.09 -1.67 -15.52
N VAL A 21 -3.77 -1.17 -14.50
CA VAL A 21 -4.49 0.11 -14.58
C VAL A 21 -3.55 1.21 -14.09
N LEU A 22 -3.27 2.17 -14.96
CA LEU A 22 -2.52 3.37 -14.63
C LEU A 22 -3.47 4.41 -14.05
N LEU A 23 -3.18 4.87 -12.84
CA LEU A 23 -4.02 5.86 -12.18
C LEU A 23 -3.57 7.26 -12.57
N PRO A 24 -4.51 8.17 -12.96
CA PRO A 24 -4.21 9.57 -13.16
C PRO A 24 -3.93 10.27 -11.85
N GLN A 25 -3.24 11.39 -11.92
CA GLN A 25 -3.16 12.33 -10.81
C GLN A 25 -4.45 13.14 -10.74
N ARG A 26 -4.94 13.35 -9.52
CA ARG A 26 -6.08 14.24 -9.28
C ARG A 26 -5.67 15.69 -9.51
N GLY A 27 -6.48 16.46 -10.21
CA GLY A 27 -6.23 17.87 -10.47
C GLY A 27 -6.02 18.69 -9.20
N ARG A 28 -5.29 19.78 -9.31
CA ARG A 28 -5.05 20.73 -8.22
C ARG A 28 -6.19 21.73 -8.12
N ILE A 29 -6.44 22.24 -6.90
CA ILE A 29 -7.27 23.42 -6.70
C ILE A 29 -6.33 24.56 -6.30
N MET A 30 -6.47 25.70 -6.97
CA MET A 30 -5.64 26.88 -6.79
C MET A 30 -6.53 28.09 -6.52
N ASP A 31 -5.97 29.10 -5.88
CA ASP A 31 -6.61 30.38 -5.67
C ASP A 31 -6.60 31.26 -6.94
N ALA A 32 -7.04 32.52 -6.84
CA ALA A 32 -7.06 33.47 -7.94
C ALA A 32 -5.64 33.85 -8.44
N ASN A 33 -4.63 33.73 -7.59
CA ASN A 33 -3.21 34.00 -7.86
C ASN A 33 -2.43 32.77 -8.28
N GLU A 34 -3.12 31.61 -8.53
CA GLU A 34 -2.51 30.33 -8.84
C GLU A 34 -1.73 29.71 -7.67
N GLU A 35 -1.97 30.18 -6.44
CA GLU A 35 -1.44 29.54 -5.26
C GLU A 35 -2.14 28.19 -5.02
N ILE A 36 -1.34 27.14 -4.76
CA ILE A 36 -1.84 25.78 -4.68
C ILE A 36 -2.50 25.56 -3.31
N LEU A 37 -3.82 25.38 -3.31
CA LEU A 37 -4.61 25.09 -2.12
C LEU A 37 -4.67 23.60 -1.84
N THR A 38 -4.75 22.78 -2.91
CA THR A 38 -4.71 21.33 -2.78
C THR A 38 -3.80 20.71 -3.82
N SER A 39 -3.00 19.76 -3.38
CA SER A 39 -2.09 19.01 -4.26
C SER A 39 -2.09 17.52 -3.91
N ASN A 40 -1.40 16.75 -4.74
CA ASN A 40 -1.17 15.34 -4.47
C ASN A 40 0.29 15.14 -4.10
N MET A 41 0.54 14.55 -2.96
CA MET A 41 1.87 14.10 -2.57
C MET A 41 1.98 12.61 -2.84
N GLN A 42 3.00 12.22 -3.57
CA GLN A 42 3.30 10.82 -3.78
C GLN A 42 3.69 10.18 -2.45
N SER A 43 3.11 9.05 -2.18
CA SER A 43 3.37 8.26 -0.98
C SER A 43 3.45 6.78 -1.34
N SER A 44 3.98 6.00 -0.44
CA SER A 44 4.02 4.55 -0.58
C SER A 44 3.18 3.88 0.51
N GLU A 45 2.55 2.77 0.16
CA GLU A 45 1.90 1.88 1.11
C GLU A 45 2.71 0.60 1.25
N LEU A 46 2.95 0.17 2.50
CA LEU A 46 3.50 -1.15 2.78
C LEU A 46 2.37 -2.16 2.86
N ILE A 47 2.52 -3.23 2.09
CA ILE A 47 1.50 -4.27 1.94
C ILE A 47 2.08 -5.62 2.26
N ALA A 48 1.37 -6.38 3.10
CA ALA A 48 1.56 -7.81 3.20
C ALA A 48 0.66 -8.51 2.17
N ASP A 49 1.27 -9.32 1.32
CA ASP A 49 0.56 -10.13 0.35
C ASP A 49 0.28 -11.52 0.93
N GLY A 50 -0.94 -11.71 1.39
CA GLY A 50 -1.34 -12.97 2.02
C GLY A 50 -1.25 -14.19 1.10
N TYR A 51 -1.24 -14.00 -0.22
CA TYR A 51 -0.98 -15.09 -1.15
C TYR A 51 0.49 -15.51 -1.09
N HIS A 52 1.42 -14.55 -1.12
CA HIS A 52 2.85 -14.83 -1.03
C HIS A 52 3.28 -15.35 0.33
N LEU A 53 2.70 -14.83 1.41
CA LEU A 53 2.97 -15.30 2.78
C LEU A 53 2.51 -16.74 3.01
N ASN A 54 1.54 -17.22 2.22
CA ASN A 54 1.10 -18.61 2.20
C ASN A 54 1.73 -19.43 1.06
N ASP A 55 2.70 -18.89 0.33
CA ASP A 55 3.39 -19.58 -0.78
C ASP A 55 4.38 -20.61 -0.23
N PRO A 56 4.45 -21.83 -0.81
CA PRO A 56 5.45 -22.84 -0.46
C PRO A 56 6.90 -22.35 -0.48
N LYS A 57 7.25 -21.45 -1.41
CA LYS A 57 8.58 -20.85 -1.48
C LYS A 57 8.89 -19.99 -0.25
N THR A 58 7.92 -19.22 0.21
CA THR A 58 8.04 -18.42 1.45
C THR A 58 8.18 -19.32 2.66
N ILE A 59 7.39 -20.41 2.74
CA ILE A 59 7.49 -21.40 3.82
C ILE A 59 8.87 -22.06 3.85
N SER A 60 9.47 -22.40 2.71
CA SER A 60 10.82 -22.95 2.67
C SER A 60 11.88 -21.99 3.21
N TRP A 61 11.72 -20.70 2.97
CA TRP A 61 12.60 -19.67 3.54
C TRP A 61 12.38 -19.51 5.04
N ALA A 62 11.13 -19.52 5.50
CA ALA A 62 10.79 -19.46 6.92
C ALA A 62 11.39 -20.62 7.69
N LEU A 63 11.29 -21.83 7.14
CA LEU A 63 11.91 -23.06 7.70
C LEU A 63 13.44 -22.93 7.80
N ALA A 64 14.08 -22.52 6.71
CA ALA A 64 15.53 -22.35 6.68
C ALA A 64 15.98 -21.26 7.66
N TYR A 65 15.23 -20.18 7.73
CA TYR A 65 15.48 -19.08 8.65
C TYR A 65 15.33 -19.54 10.11
N SER A 66 14.22 -20.16 10.47
CA SER A 66 14.00 -20.69 11.82
C SER A 66 15.14 -21.62 12.26
N LYS A 67 15.56 -22.55 11.39
CA LYS A 67 16.69 -23.43 11.67
C LYS A 67 18.02 -22.68 11.79
N ALA A 68 18.22 -21.61 11.01
CA ALA A 68 19.44 -20.79 11.08
C ALA A 68 19.51 -20.00 12.39
N VAL A 69 18.41 -19.38 12.80
CA VAL A 69 18.32 -18.57 14.04
C VAL A 69 18.59 -19.40 15.28
N HIS A 70 18.07 -20.64 15.31
CA HIS A 70 18.29 -21.56 16.44
C HIS A 70 19.63 -22.32 16.37
N SER A 71 20.46 -22.01 15.37
CA SER A 71 21.79 -22.64 15.27
C SER A 71 22.84 -21.87 16.07
N PRO A 72 23.83 -22.55 16.66
CA PRO A 72 24.93 -21.89 17.40
C PRO A 72 25.84 -21.03 16.49
N PHE A 73 25.64 -21.07 15.20
CA PHE A 73 26.37 -20.27 14.22
C PHE A 73 25.73 -18.90 13.98
N TRP A 74 24.47 -18.71 14.38
CA TRP A 74 23.75 -17.45 14.17
C TRP A 74 24.34 -16.29 14.96
N GLU A 75 24.67 -16.53 16.23
CA GLU A 75 25.29 -15.52 17.09
C GLU A 75 26.72 -15.18 16.68
N LYS A 76 27.39 -16.10 15.99
CA LYS A 76 28.76 -15.90 15.47
C LYS A 76 28.78 -15.13 14.15
N ALA A 77 27.65 -15.04 13.45
CA ALA A 77 27.53 -14.31 12.20
C ALA A 77 27.42 -12.81 12.50
N ALA A 78 28.52 -12.09 12.33
CA ALA A 78 28.62 -10.66 12.66
C ALA A 78 27.95 -9.75 11.62
N THR A 79 27.78 -10.23 10.38
CA THR A 79 27.24 -9.45 9.27
C THR A 79 25.97 -10.07 8.69
N ASP A 80 25.11 -9.23 8.11
CA ASP A 80 23.87 -9.71 7.46
C ASP A 80 24.17 -10.65 6.28
N LYS A 81 25.30 -10.45 5.58
CA LYS A 81 25.77 -11.36 4.51
C LYS A 81 26.12 -12.76 5.05
N GLU A 82 26.67 -12.85 6.23
CA GLU A 82 26.99 -14.14 6.87
C GLU A 82 25.71 -14.85 7.32
N LYS A 83 24.76 -14.11 7.90
CA LYS A 83 23.43 -14.62 8.25
C LYS A 83 22.70 -15.13 7.03
N GLU A 84 22.74 -14.38 5.93
CA GLU A 84 22.16 -14.77 4.66
C GLU A 84 22.78 -16.07 4.09
N LYS A 85 24.10 -16.18 4.12
CA LYS A 85 24.81 -17.42 3.73
C LYS A 85 24.38 -18.60 4.58
N LEU A 86 24.18 -18.36 5.88
CA LEU A 86 23.74 -19.39 6.82
C LEU A 86 22.33 -19.88 6.45
N VAL A 87 21.38 -18.97 6.24
CA VAL A 87 20.01 -19.30 5.83
C VAL A 87 19.99 -20.05 4.49
N SER A 88 20.74 -19.56 3.50
CA SER A 88 20.88 -20.22 2.20
C SER A 88 21.47 -21.63 2.34
N GLY A 89 22.42 -21.82 3.24
CA GLY A 89 23.02 -23.11 3.55
C GLY A 89 22.02 -24.08 4.19
N PHE A 90 21.20 -23.60 5.11
CA PHE A 90 20.13 -24.44 5.71
C PHE A 90 19.05 -24.79 4.68
N ARG A 91 18.66 -23.82 3.82
CA ARG A 91 17.71 -24.10 2.74
C ARG A 91 18.25 -25.16 1.77
N SER A 92 19.50 -25.04 1.36
CA SER A 92 20.15 -26.03 0.49
C SER A 92 20.25 -27.40 1.15
N LYS A 93 20.49 -27.46 2.48
CA LYS A 93 20.48 -28.72 3.22
C LYS A 93 19.08 -29.35 3.28
N ILE A 94 18.03 -28.55 3.55
CA ILE A 94 16.64 -29.02 3.56
C ILE A 94 16.29 -29.61 2.19
N LEU A 95 16.59 -28.88 1.11
CA LEU A 95 16.34 -29.29 -0.26
C LEU A 95 17.22 -30.48 -0.69
N GLY A 96 18.51 -30.49 -0.29
CA GLY A 96 19.46 -31.55 -0.62
C GLY A 96 19.23 -32.86 0.14
N GLN A 97 18.88 -32.80 1.42
CA GLN A 97 18.54 -33.99 2.20
C GLN A 97 17.32 -34.71 1.64
N ALA A 98 16.40 -33.96 1.08
CA ALA A 98 15.23 -34.53 0.47
C ALA A 98 15.52 -35.13 -0.91
N ALA A 99 16.44 -34.59 -1.68
CA ALA A 99 16.84 -35.17 -2.97
C ALA A 99 17.63 -36.46 -2.79
N SER A 100 18.28 -36.66 -1.64
CA SER A 100 19.11 -37.85 -1.36
C SER A 100 18.37 -39.00 -0.68
N LYS A 101 17.26 -38.75 0.00
CA LYS A 101 16.46 -39.78 0.70
C LYS A 101 15.36 -40.34 -0.18
N LYS A 102 15.49 -41.59 -0.60
CA LYS A 102 14.48 -42.33 -1.38
C LYS A 102 13.39 -42.99 -0.53
N ASP A 103 13.37 -42.71 0.76
CA ASP A 103 12.58 -43.50 1.74
C ASP A 103 11.21 -42.92 2.10
N GLY A 104 10.72 -41.91 1.35
CA GLY A 104 9.41 -41.32 1.59
C GLY A 104 9.29 -40.54 2.91
N SER A 105 10.43 -40.13 3.49
CA SER A 105 10.41 -39.29 4.69
C SER A 105 9.67 -37.96 4.43
N LYS A 106 9.07 -37.37 5.48
CA LYS A 106 8.34 -36.10 5.39
C LYS A 106 9.22 -35.00 4.77
N GLU A 107 10.53 -34.99 5.08
CA GLU A 107 11.48 -34.05 4.54
C GLU A 107 11.78 -34.25 3.04
N HIS A 108 11.84 -35.50 2.57
CA HIS A 108 11.96 -35.85 1.16
C HIS A 108 10.77 -35.35 0.35
N ASN A 109 9.56 -35.59 0.86
CA ASN A 109 8.33 -35.18 0.19
C ASN A 109 8.18 -33.65 0.15
N LEU A 110 8.55 -32.95 1.24
CA LEU A 110 8.54 -31.48 1.25
C LEU A 110 9.45 -30.90 0.18
N ALA A 111 10.67 -31.41 0.07
CA ALA A 111 11.61 -30.85 -0.90
C ALA A 111 11.24 -31.24 -2.33
N LYS A 112 10.62 -32.40 -2.54
CA LYS A 112 10.08 -32.75 -3.85
C LYS A 112 9.00 -31.74 -4.28
N ILE A 113 8.10 -31.36 -3.36
CA ILE A 113 7.06 -30.35 -3.60
C ILE A 113 7.67 -28.96 -3.83
N LEU A 114 8.77 -28.62 -3.13
CA LEU A 114 9.45 -27.33 -3.27
C LEU A 114 10.37 -27.24 -4.48
N LEU A 115 10.85 -28.38 -4.99
CA LEU A 115 11.66 -28.48 -6.20
C LEU A 115 10.80 -28.61 -7.47
N GLU A 116 9.64 -29.26 -7.38
CA GLU A 116 8.64 -29.22 -8.44
C GLU A 116 8.10 -27.79 -8.50
N GLU A 117 8.42 -27.05 -9.56
CA GLU A 117 7.81 -25.75 -9.78
C GLU A 117 6.29 -25.96 -9.87
N PRO A 118 5.48 -25.30 -9.03
CA PRO A 118 4.04 -25.41 -9.13
C PRO A 118 3.61 -24.94 -10.50
N GLU A 119 2.67 -25.65 -11.11
CA GLU A 119 2.05 -25.25 -12.36
C GLU A 119 1.58 -23.78 -12.25
N ASP A 120 1.83 -23.00 -13.29
CA ASP A 120 1.59 -21.55 -13.28
C ASP A 120 0.12 -21.26 -12.96
N GLY A 121 -0.11 -20.52 -11.90
CA GLY A 121 -1.42 -20.00 -11.53
C GLY A 121 -1.83 -20.25 -10.06
N PRO A 122 -2.95 -19.66 -9.64
CA PRO A 122 -3.47 -19.81 -8.27
C PRO A 122 -3.85 -21.27 -7.95
N GLU A 123 -4.25 -22.07 -8.93
CA GLU A 123 -4.61 -23.48 -8.73
C GLU A 123 -3.37 -24.35 -8.43
N GLY A 124 -2.25 -24.10 -9.12
CA GLY A 124 -0.99 -24.81 -8.85
C GLY A 124 -0.42 -24.49 -7.47
N LEU A 125 -0.51 -23.23 -7.04
CA LEU A 125 -0.11 -22.81 -5.68
C LEU A 125 -1.00 -23.43 -4.61
N ASP A 126 -2.30 -23.53 -4.83
CA ASP A 126 -3.23 -24.17 -3.89
C ASP A 126 -3.01 -25.69 -3.82
N MET A 127 -2.65 -26.33 -4.94
CA MET A 127 -2.32 -27.75 -4.99
C MET A 127 -1.00 -28.06 -4.26
N ALA A 128 0.04 -27.26 -4.48
CA ALA A 128 1.31 -27.37 -3.77
C ALA A 128 1.13 -27.16 -2.26
N ARG A 129 0.26 -26.25 -1.86
CA ARG A 129 -0.08 -26.01 -0.46
C ARG A 129 -0.84 -27.19 0.15
N LYS A 130 -1.83 -27.74 -0.54
CA LYS A 130 -2.56 -28.94 -0.06
C LYS A 130 -1.60 -30.09 0.14
N LYS A 131 -0.69 -30.35 -0.78
CA LYS A 131 0.35 -31.39 -0.63
C LYS A 131 1.26 -31.12 0.57
N LEU A 132 1.59 -29.83 0.86
CA LEU A 132 2.32 -29.45 2.07
C LEU A 132 1.50 -29.71 3.34
N GLU A 133 0.22 -29.33 3.33
CA GLU A 133 -0.70 -29.54 4.45
C GLU A 133 -0.94 -31.04 4.70
N GLU A 134 -0.92 -31.91 3.67
CA GLU A 134 -1.00 -33.35 3.78
C GLU A 134 0.24 -34.02 4.39
N LEU A 135 1.42 -33.41 4.18
CA LEU A 135 2.71 -33.92 4.64
C LEU A 135 3.11 -33.44 6.03
N TYR A 136 2.64 -32.28 6.41
CA TYR A 136 2.85 -31.67 7.71
C TYR A 136 1.52 -31.46 8.41
N GLU A 137 1.49 -31.69 9.71
CA GLU A 137 0.36 -31.26 10.51
C GLU A 137 0.14 -29.77 10.28
N PRO A 138 -1.10 -29.32 10.04
CA PRO A 138 -1.41 -27.92 9.74
C PRO A 138 -0.84 -26.93 10.76
N GLU A 139 -0.67 -27.37 12.00
CA GLU A 139 -0.06 -26.59 13.08
C GLU A 139 1.42 -26.29 12.85
N MET A 140 2.19 -27.26 12.34
CA MET A 140 3.60 -27.04 12.03
C MET A 140 3.79 -26.03 10.89
N VAL A 141 2.94 -26.08 9.86
CA VAL A 141 3.00 -25.11 8.75
C VAL A 141 2.67 -23.71 9.26
N LYS A 142 1.69 -23.58 10.15
CA LYS A 142 1.37 -22.31 10.81
C LYS A 142 2.54 -21.80 11.63
N GLU A 143 3.17 -22.64 12.42
CA GLU A 143 4.32 -22.27 13.24
C GLU A 143 5.45 -21.66 12.40
N TYR A 144 5.76 -22.26 11.25
CA TYR A 144 6.80 -21.75 10.36
C TYR A 144 6.44 -20.43 9.68
N VAL A 145 5.19 -20.29 9.24
CA VAL A 145 4.68 -19.04 8.67
C VAL A 145 4.69 -17.95 9.74
N GLN A 146 4.31 -18.29 10.97
CA GLN A 146 4.30 -17.37 12.08
C GLN A 146 5.72 -16.93 12.48
N ALA A 147 6.68 -17.85 12.51
CA ALA A 147 8.09 -17.50 12.75
C ALA A 147 8.63 -16.53 11.69
N HIS A 148 8.26 -16.71 10.41
CA HIS A 148 8.63 -15.78 9.35
C HIS A 148 7.96 -14.42 9.52
N LEU A 149 6.68 -14.40 9.88
CA LEU A 149 5.92 -13.17 10.13
C LEU A 149 6.51 -12.38 11.31
N GLU A 150 6.85 -13.06 12.40
CA GLU A 150 7.51 -12.43 13.56
C GLU A 150 8.86 -11.81 13.18
N TYR A 151 9.65 -12.52 12.39
CA TYR A 151 10.90 -11.98 11.89
C TYR A 151 10.68 -10.76 11.01
N ALA A 152 9.77 -10.85 10.06
CA ALA A 152 9.42 -9.73 9.19
C ALA A 152 8.96 -8.52 10.01
N ALA A 153 8.10 -8.74 11.00
CA ALA A 153 7.62 -7.70 11.88
C ALA A 153 8.75 -7.02 12.68
N LYS A 154 9.74 -7.80 13.16
CA LYS A 154 10.94 -7.25 13.83
C LYS A 154 11.80 -6.39 12.90
N VAL A 155 11.88 -6.72 11.61
CA VAL A 155 12.60 -5.93 10.60
C VAL A 155 11.85 -4.65 10.26
N ILE A 156 10.51 -4.70 10.21
CA ILE A 156 9.65 -3.60 9.77
C ILE A 156 9.39 -2.59 10.90
N ALA A 157 9.16 -3.05 12.14
CA ALA A 157 8.75 -2.21 13.26
C ALA A 157 9.64 -0.98 13.53
N PRO A 158 10.99 -1.04 13.41
CA PRO A 158 11.85 0.13 13.64
C PRO A 158 11.56 1.33 12.71
N PHE A 159 10.94 1.08 11.54
CA PHE A 159 10.60 2.11 10.56
C PHE A 159 9.16 2.64 10.73
N LEU A 160 8.36 2.01 11.58
CA LEU A 160 6.97 2.34 11.84
C LEU A 160 6.78 2.65 13.35
N PRO A 161 7.14 3.86 13.81
CA PRO A 161 7.14 4.19 15.23
C PRO A 161 5.77 4.09 15.91
N ASP A 162 4.70 4.18 15.10
CA ASP A 162 3.32 4.09 15.59
C ASP A 162 2.80 2.64 15.70
N MET A 163 3.63 1.64 15.36
CA MET A 163 3.25 0.23 15.35
C MET A 163 4.30 -0.63 16.04
N SER A 164 3.87 -1.39 17.04
CA SER A 164 4.72 -2.41 17.65
C SER A 164 4.85 -3.66 16.75
N VAL A 165 5.79 -4.53 17.06
CA VAL A 165 5.93 -5.84 16.39
C VAL A 165 4.62 -6.62 16.47
N GLN A 166 3.95 -6.58 17.62
CA GLN A 166 2.69 -7.31 17.82
C GLN A 166 1.55 -6.71 17.00
N ASP A 167 1.50 -5.37 16.83
CA ASP A 167 0.48 -4.71 16.02
C ASP A 167 0.62 -5.10 14.55
N ILE A 168 1.85 -5.23 14.05
CA ILE A 168 2.10 -5.68 12.68
C ILE A 168 1.61 -7.12 12.51
N ILE A 169 1.93 -8.00 13.45
CA ILE A 169 1.48 -9.40 13.43
C ILE A 169 -0.04 -9.47 13.44
N ASN A 170 -0.70 -8.79 14.38
CA ASN A 170 -2.16 -8.77 14.51
C ASN A 170 -2.86 -8.15 13.28
N THR A 171 -2.19 -7.25 12.56
CA THR A 171 -2.72 -6.67 11.33
C THR A 171 -2.71 -7.69 10.18
N VAL A 172 -1.67 -8.51 10.11
CA VAL A 172 -1.49 -9.51 9.05
C VAL A 172 -2.28 -10.78 9.34
N GLU A 173 -2.22 -11.25 10.58
CA GLU A 173 -2.91 -12.45 11.05
C GLU A 173 -4.31 -12.12 11.55
N LYS A 174 -5.29 -12.96 11.19
CA LYS A 174 -6.65 -12.92 11.73
C LYS A 174 -7.08 -14.31 12.10
N ASP A 175 -7.56 -14.47 13.32
CA ASP A 175 -8.07 -15.74 13.85
C ASP A 175 -7.06 -16.91 13.68
N GLY A 176 -5.78 -16.65 13.92
CA GLY A 176 -4.72 -17.65 13.80
C GLY A 176 -4.38 -18.07 12.36
N ALA A 177 -4.76 -17.28 11.37
CA ALA A 177 -4.44 -17.52 9.96
C ALA A 177 -4.15 -16.22 9.20
N ILE A 178 -3.28 -16.31 8.19
CA ILE A 178 -3.03 -15.21 7.27
C ILE A 178 -4.03 -15.27 6.12
N PRO A 179 -4.96 -14.29 5.99
CA PRO A 179 -5.94 -14.32 4.92
C PRO A 179 -5.27 -14.17 3.55
N LYS A 180 -5.68 -14.97 2.57
CA LYS A 180 -5.22 -14.90 1.18
C LYS A 180 -5.73 -13.63 0.49
N LYS A 181 -5.22 -12.47 0.87
CA LYS A 181 -5.58 -11.18 0.30
C LYS A 181 -4.47 -10.15 0.51
N ARG A 182 -4.65 -9.00 -0.10
CA ARG A 182 -3.86 -7.80 0.16
C ARG A 182 -4.20 -7.25 1.54
N ILE A 183 -3.19 -7.05 2.37
CA ILE A 183 -3.31 -6.48 3.71
C ILE A 183 -2.43 -5.24 3.77
N VAL A 184 -3.00 -4.09 4.08
CA VAL A 184 -2.24 -2.84 4.23
C VAL A 184 -1.72 -2.76 5.65
N ILE A 185 -0.40 -2.65 5.79
CA ILE A 185 0.27 -2.49 7.09
C ILE A 185 0.43 -1.01 7.41
N ALA A 186 1.02 -0.25 6.49
CA ALA A 186 1.23 1.17 6.67
C ALA A 186 0.85 1.95 5.42
N LYS A 187 0.30 3.14 5.63
CA LYS A 187 -0.10 4.08 4.58
C LYS A 187 0.70 5.37 4.69
N ASN A 188 0.70 6.12 3.61
CA ASN A 188 1.29 7.46 3.57
C ASN A 188 2.77 7.52 3.98
N LEU A 189 3.53 6.47 3.65
CA LEU A 189 4.98 6.47 3.86
C LEU A 189 5.61 7.47 2.89
N SER A 190 6.50 8.33 3.42
CA SER A 190 7.34 9.16 2.56
C SER A 190 8.27 8.28 1.72
N GLU A 191 8.69 8.77 0.55
CA GLU A 191 9.55 7.99 -0.34
C GLU A 191 10.88 7.61 0.33
N GLU A 192 11.44 8.50 1.16
CA GLU A 192 12.66 8.22 1.95
C GLU A 192 12.46 7.04 2.91
N LYS A 193 11.36 7.06 3.69
CA LYS A 193 11.04 5.96 4.60
C LYS A 193 10.75 4.66 3.86
N ALA A 194 10.04 4.75 2.74
CA ALA A 194 9.73 3.60 1.91
C ALA A 194 10.98 2.96 1.33
N GLU A 195 11.97 3.77 0.89
CA GLU A 195 13.24 3.26 0.35
C GLU A 195 14.09 2.61 1.43
N LEU A 196 14.24 3.23 2.60
CA LEU A 196 14.97 2.65 3.73
C LEU A 196 14.35 1.30 4.15
N LEU A 197 13.02 1.26 4.25
CA LEU A 197 12.30 0.04 4.61
C LEU A 197 12.40 -1.02 3.50
N ARG A 198 12.38 -0.63 2.21
CA ARG A 198 12.60 -1.53 1.07
C ARG A 198 13.97 -2.18 1.15
N GLN A 199 15.01 -1.40 1.42
CA GLN A 199 16.36 -1.90 1.60
C GLN A 199 16.48 -2.85 2.81
N ALA A 200 15.85 -2.50 3.94
CA ALA A 200 15.83 -3.36 5.11
C ALA A 200 15.15 -4.72 4.84
N ILE A 201 13.99 -4.70 4.16
CA ILE A 201 13.27 -5.92 3.75
C ILE A 201 14.11 -6.77 2.78
N GLN A 202 14.77 -6.14 1.81
CA GLN A 202 15.65 -6.84 0.86
C GLN A 202 16.87 -7.44 1.54
N ASN A 203 17.55 -6.68 2.38
CA ASN A 203 18.74 -7.13 3.11
C ASN A 203 18.41 -8.29 4.07
N ALA A 204 17.27 -8.23 4.71
CA ALA A 204 16.79 -9.28 5.60
C ALA A 204 16.13 -10.46 4.86
N ARG A 205 16.05 -10.41 3.52
CA ARG A 205 15.39 -11.45 2.69
C ARG A 205 13.95 -11.76 3.11
N VAL A 206 13.26 -10.77 3.66
CA VAL A 206 11.85 -10.91 4.03
C VAL A 206 11.00 -11.07 2.76
N GLN A 207 10.14 -12.07 2.73
CA GLN A 207 9.26 -12.38 1.62
C GLN A 207 7.80 -12.04 1.94
N GLY A 208 7.01 -11.81 0.91
CA GLY A 208 5.57 -11.57 1.07
C GLY A 208 5.18 -10.14 1.41
N PHE A 209 6.14 -9.20 1.42
CA PHE A 209 5.91 -7.77 1.62
C PHE A 209 6.30 -6.99 0.37
N ARG A 210 5.49 -6.01 0.02
CA ARG A 210 5.74 -5.16 -1.15
C ARG A 210 5.28 -3.74 -0.91
N PHE A 211 5.79 -2.83 -1.72
CA PHE A 211 5.36 -1.44 -1.72
C PHE A 211 4.45 -1.19 -2.92
N GLU A 212 3.38 -0.46 -2.68
CA GLU A 212 2.53 0.07 -3.73
C GLU A 212 2.56 1.60 -3.66
N THR A 213 2.68 2.23 -4.82
CA THR A 213 2.58 3.67 -4.92
C THR A 213 1.15 4.11 -4.61
N SER A 214 1.01 5.10 -3.77
CA SER A 214 -0.24 5.73 -3.38
C SER A 214 -0.10 7.24 -3.53
N SER A 215 -1.20 7.93 -3.48
CA SER A 215 -1.23 9.38 -3.53
C SER A 215 -2.04 9.89 -2.36
N LYS A 216 -1.43 10.77 -1.57
CA LYS A 216 -2.09 11.47 -0.47
C LYS A 216 -2.49 12.86 -0.93
N ARG A 217 -3.76 13.23 -0.74
CA ARG A 217 -4.22 14.60 -0.94
C ARG A 217 -3.71 15.47 0.20
N VAL A 218 -3.07 16.57 -0.15
CA VAL A 218 -2.52 17.54 0.79
C VAL A 218 -3.26 18.85 0.59
N TYR A 219 -3.66 19.44 1.71
CA TYR A 219 -4.27 20.76 1.77
C TYR A 219 -3.26 21.72 2.35
N SER A 220 -2.85 22.73 1.57
CA SER A 220 -1.80 23.67 1.97
C SER A 220 -2.25 24.62 3.08
N VAL A 221 -3.58 24.80 3.21
CA VAL A 221 -4.20 25.66 4.21
C VAL A 221 -5.32 24.88 4.91
N PRO A 222 -4.97 23.96 5.83
CA PRO A 222 -5.95 23.01 6.40
C PRO A 222 -7.05 23.67 7.24
N GLU A 223 -6.78 24.82 7.84
CA GLU A 223 -7.74 25.52 8.71
C GLU A 223 -8.64 26.49 7.93
N CYS A 224 -8.17 26.98 6.79
CA CYS A 224 -8.90 27.88 5.94
C CYS A 224 -9.80 27.13 4.96
N MET A 225 -10.99 27.65 4.70
CA MET A 225 -11.88 27.19 3.64
C MET A 225 -12.24 25.71 3.67
N VAL A 226 -12.10 25.02 4.82
CA VAL A 226 -12.38 23.59 4.97
C VAL A 226 -13.75 23.19 4.41
N HIS A 227 -14.77 24.02 4.63
CA HIS A 227 -16.13 23.76 4.15
C HIS A 227 -16.27 23.94 2.65
N ILE A 228 -15.50 24.87 2.05
CA ILE A 228 -15.54 25.13 0.61
C ILE A 228 -14.74 24.07 -0.14
N LEU A 229 -13.50 23.84 0.25
CA LEU A 229 -12.65 22.83 -0.39
C LEU A 229 -13.19 21.43 -0.19
N GLY A 230 -13.67 21.13 1.02
CA GLY A 230 -14.08 19.80 1.41
C GLY A 230 -12.88 18.87 1.54
N TYR A 231 -13.15 17.56 1.49
CA TYR A 231 -12.09 16.56 1.63
C TYR A 231 -12.42 15.26 0.92
N ILE A 232 -11.36 14.50 0.65
CA ILE A 232 -11.46 13.13 0.15
C ILE A 232 -11.08 12.15 1.25
N ALA A 233 -11.77 11.02 1.33
CA ALA A 233 -11.44 9.96 2.27
C ALA A 233 -11.64 8.58 1.66
N GLN A 234 -10.94 7.60 2.21
CA GLN A 234 -11.14 6.21 1.84
C GLN A 234 -12.25 5.62 2.71
N THR A 235 -13.36 5.25 2.08
CA THR A 235 -14.48 4.57 2.73
C THR A 235 -14.38 3.06 2.53
N LYS A 236 -15.12 2.27 3.32
CA LYS A 236 -15.14 0.81 3.20
C LYS A 236 -15.58 0.36 1.79
N ASP A 237 -16.45 1.13 1.16
CA ASP A 237 -17.05 0.82 -0.14
C ASP A 237 -16.31 1.45 -1.34
N SER A 238 -15.38 2.36 -1.09
CA SER A 238 -14.71 3.13 -2.15
C SER A 238 -13.67 2.35 -2.96
N GLY A 239 -13.45 1.09 -2.62
CA GLY A 239 -12.38 0.33 -3.28
C GLY A 239 -11.02 1.00 -3.07
N PRO A 240 -10.17 1.09 -4.12
CA PRO A 240 -8.79 1.56 -4.00
C PRO A 240 -8.60 3.06 -3.97
N ARG A 241 -9.56 3.81 -4.47
CA ARG A 241 -9.47 5.25 -4.58
C ARG A 241 -10.23 5.91 -3.43
N PRO A 242 -9.68 6.99 -2.85
CA PRO A 242 -10.47 7.83 -1.98
C PRO A 242 -11.62 8.46 -2.76
N VAL A 243 -12.73 8.67 -2.09
CA VAL A 243 -13.94 9.32 -2.62
C VAL A 243 -14.03 10.72 -2.05
N ALA A 244 -14.44 11.65 -2.88
CA ALA A 244 -14.72 13.00 -2.45
C ALA A 244 -16.04 13.02 -1.64
N LEU A 245 -15.96 13.48 -0.40
CA LEU A 245 -17.08 13.44 0.54
C LEU A 245 -17.84 14.76 0.64
N SER A 246 -17.15 15.87 0.49
CA SER A 246 -17.75 17.20 0.67
C SER A 246 -17.09 18.28 -0.19
N GLY A 247 -17.69 19.46 -0.22
CA GLY A 247 -17.15 20.68 -0.80
C GLY A 247 -16.87 20.60 -2.31
N LEU A 248 -15.97 21.43 -2.77
CA LEU A 248 -15.51 21.50 -4.17
C LEU A 248 -14.88 20.18 -4.63
N GLU A 249 -14.19 19.48 -3.74
CA GLU A 249 -13.65 18.15 -4.04
C GLU A 249 -14.75 17.21 -4.53
N LYS A 250 -15.94 17.25 -3.91
CA LYS A 250 -17.07 16.41 -4.31
C LYS A 250 -17.80 16.97 -5.53
N GLN A 251 -18.00 18.28 -5.57
CA GLN A 251 -18.79 18.90 -6.64
C GLN A 251 -18.08 18.83 -8.00
N LEU A 252 -16.76 18.88 -7.97
CA LEU A 252 -15.89 18.85 -9.16
C LEU A 252 -15.17 17.51 -9.31
N ASP A 253 -15.64 16.44 -8.65
CA ASP A 253 -14.94 15.15 -8.61
C ASP A 253 -14.68 14.60 -10.00
N ASP A 254 -15.66 14.63 -10.90
CA ASP A 254 -15.53 14.13 -12.28
C ASP A 254 -14.43 14.86 -13.07
N GLN A 255 -14.25 16.16 -12.80
CA GLN A 255 -13.25 16.99 -13.47
C GLN A 255 -11.85 16.78 -12.85
N LEU A 256 -11.80 16.72 -11.53
CA LEU A 256 -10.57 16.55 -10.77
C LEU A 256 -9.99 15.13 -10.87
N LEU A 257 -10.84 14.11 -11.07
CA LEU A 257 -10.44 12.70 -10.95
C LEU A 257 -9.56 12.24 -12.12
N GLY A 258 -9.76 12.77 -13.33
CA GLY A 258 -9.10 12.30 -14.55
C GLY A 258 -9.54 10.90 -15.01
N HIS A 259 -8.86 10.36 -15.99
CA HIS A 259 -9.19 9.10 -16.64
C HIS A 259 -8.08 8.07 -16.52
N ASN A 260 -8.44 6.84 -16.16
CA ASN A 260 -7.49 5.74 -16.06
C ASN A 260 -6.83 5.41 -17.40
N GLY A 261 -5.52 5.17 -17.33
CA GLY A 261 -4.78 4.48 -18.38
C GLY A 261 -4.84 2.97 -18.20
N ILE A 262 -4.43 2.27 -19.23
CA ILE A 262 -4.40 0.80 -19.28
C ILE A 262 -3.10 0.38 -19.95
N ARG A 263 -2.38 -0.55 -19.30
CA ARG A 263 -1.23 -1.24 -19.89
C ARG A 263 -1.53 -2.74 -19.89
N GLU A 264 -1.65 -3.32 -21.09
CA GLU A 264 -1.80 -4.77 -21.27
C GLU A 264 -0.52 -5.33 -21.89
N TYR A 265 0.05 -6.34 -21.26
CA TYR A 265 1.27 -6.99 -21.74
C TYR A 265 1.25 -8.47 -21.38
N ARG A 266 2.03 -9.26 -22.13
CA ARG A 266 2.20 -10.69 -21.85
C ARG A 266 3.43 -10.93 -21.00
N LYS A 267 3.32 -11.89 -20.09
CA LYS A 267 4.45 -12.42 -19.31
C LYS A 267 4.64 -13.89 -19.63
N ASP A 268 5.92 -14.32 -19.68
CA ASP A 268 6.26 -15.74 -19.71
C ASP A 268 6.04 -16.40 -18.32
N SER A 269 6.19 -17.72 -18.26
CA SER A 269 6.11 -18.50 -17.01
C SER A 269 7.11 -18.03 -15.93
N ARG A 270 8.18 -17.33 -16.34
CA ARG A 270 9.20 -16.76 -15.45
C ARG A 270 8.90 -15.32 -15.05
N GLY A 271 7.74 -14.77 -15.45
CA GLY A 271 7.33 -13.41 -15.11
C GLY A 271 7.96 -12.30 -15.98
N ARG A 272 8.71 -12.63 -17.04
CA ARG A 272 9.32 -11.66 -17.95
C ARG A 272 8.30 -11.17 -18.94
N ILE A 273 8.33 -9.87 -19.25
CA ILE A 273 7.45 -9.28 -20.28
C ILE A 273 7.89 -9.79 -21.65
N ILE A 274 6.93 -10.37 -22.39
CA ILE A 274 7.12 -10.80 -23.75
C ILE A 274 6.62 -9.67 -24.65
N PRO A 275 7.45 -9.09 -25.53
CA PRO A 275 6.99 -8.18 -26.55
C PRO A 275 5.94 -8.87 -27.43
N SER A 276 4.74 -8.32 -27.52
CA SER A 276 3.64 -8.88 -28.28
C SER A 276 2.95 -7.76 -29.06
N ALA A 277 2.52 -8.06 -30.30
CA ALA A 277 1.71 -7.14 -31.10
C ALA A 277 0.35 -6.82 -30.45
N ASP A 278 -0.11 -7.66 -29.52
CA ASP A 278 -1.37 -7.47 -28.79
C ASP A 278 -1.20 -6.59 -27.53
N SER A 279 0.02 -6.09 -27.26
CA SER A 279 0.24 -5.16 -26.14
C SER A 279 -0.52 -3.87 -26.40
N ARG A 280 -1.45 -3.54 -25.51
CA ARG A 280 -2.21 -2.29 -25.55
C ARG A 280 -1.72 -1.35 -24.48
N PHE A 281 -1.47 -0.13 -24.89
CA PHE A 281 -1.08 0.93 -23.98
C PHE A 281 -1.97 2.15 -24.20
N LYS A 282 -2.61 2.61 -23.14
CA LYS A 282 -3.34 3.86 -23.08
C LYS A 282 -2.86 4.61 -21.86
N ASP A 283 -2.31 5.79 -22.05
CA ASP A 283 -1.89 6.64 -20.95
C ASP A 283 -3.06 7.04 -20.05
N ALA A 284 -2.77 7.25 -18.78
CA ALA A 284 -3.69 7.93 -17.88
C ALA A 284 -3.76 9.42 -18.26
N VAL A 285 -4.94 9.99 -18.17
CA VAL A 285 -5.16 11.43 -18.35
C VAL A 285 -5.43 12.04 -16.99
N ASP A 286 -4.54 12.93 -16.56
CA ASP A 286 -4.67 13.59 -15.27
C ASP A 286 -5.94 14.45 -15.20
N GLY A 287 -6.42 14.68 -13.97
CA GLY A 287 -7.56 15.55 -13.72
C GLY A 287 -7.26 17.00 -14.04
N LEU A 288 -8.31 17.76 -14.34
CA LEU A 288 -8.20 19.18 -14.63
C LEU A 288 -7.85 19.97 -13.37
N ASN A 289 -6.98 20.94 -13.50
CA ASN A 289 -6.73 21.91 -12.44
C ASN A 289 -7.87 22.93 -12.40
N VAL A 290 -8.26 23.30 -11.19
CA VAL A 290 -9.34 24.26 -10.94
C VAL A 290 -8.75 25.50 -10.30
N ARG A 291 -9.04 26.68 -10.89
CA ARG A 291 -8.69 27.97 -10.32
C ARG A 291 -9.95 28.62 -9.75
N LEU A 292 -9.89 28.97 -8.48
CA LEU A 292 -10.95 29.69 -7.79
C LEU A 292 -10.84 31.19 -8.02
N THR A 293 -11.91 31.91 -7.71
CA THR A 293 -11.91 33.37 -7.67
C THR A 293 -11.47 33.92 -6.32
N VAL A 294 -11.38 33.05 -5.32
CA VAL A 294 -10.95 33.41 -3.96
C VAL A 294 -9.47 33.74 -3.96
N ASN A 295 -9.09 34.79 -3.25
CA ASN A 295 -7.72 35.22 -3.02
C ASN A 295 -7.34 34.85 -1.59
N MET A 296 -6.33 33.98 -1.43
CA MET A 296 -5.94 33.43 -0.13
C MET A 296 -5.30 34.46 0.79
N GLU A 297 -4.64 35.49 0.23
CA GLU A 297 -4.06 36.57 1.02
C GLU A 297 -5.19 37.34 1.73
N TYR A 298 -6.25 37.70 1.01
CA TYR A 298 -7.41 38.37 1.60
C TYR A 298 -8.16 37.44 2.57
N GLN A 299 -8.27 36.17 2.22
CA GLN A 299 -8.91 35.14 3.05
C GLN A 299 -8.24 35.04 4.44
N THR A 300 -6.90 34.93 4.46
CA THR A 300 -6.12 34.79 5.70
C THR A 300 -6.25 36.04 6.58
N ILE A 301 -6.10 37.22 6.00
CA ILE A 301 -6.22 38.50 6.76
C ILE A 301 -7.60 38.60 7.41
N VAL A 302 -8.65 38.29 6.63
CA VAL A 302 -10.02 38.45 7.13
C VAL A 302 -10.39 37.36 8.16
N GLU A 303 -9.84 36.16 8.05
CA GLU A 303 -10.01 35.11 9.09
C GLU A 303 -9.33 35.51 10.40
N GLU A 304 -8.10 36.02 10.35
CA GLU A 304 -7.38 36.52 11.52
C GLU A 304 -8.14 37.64 12.22
N GLU A 305 -8.64 38.64 11.48
CA GLU A 305 -9.42 39.75 12.02
C GLU A 305 -10.78 39.31 12.58
N LEU A 306 -11.45 38.34 11.93
CA LEU A 306 -12.69 37.78 12.42
C LEU A 306 -12.49 37.00 13.71
N ASP A 307 -11.45 36.17 13.80
CA ASP A 307 -11.11 35.41 15.00
C ASP A 307 -10.74 36.36 16.17
N ALA A 308 -10.00 37.45 15.89
CA ALA A 308 -9.69 38.47 16.88
C ALA A 308 -10.98 39.16 17.36
N ALA A 309 -11.88 39.53 16.48
CA ALA A 309 -13.17 40.14 16.82
C ALA A 309 -14.05 39.19 17.65
N ILE A 310 -14.16 37.92 17.25
CA ILE A 310 -14.90 36.90 18.00
C ILE A 310 -14.33 36.71 19.39
N SER A 311 -13.01 36.69 19.52
CA SER A 311 -12.30 36.51 20.80
C SER A 311 -12.59 37.64 21.79
N LEU A 312 -12.70 38.89 21.28
CA LEU A 312 -13.03 40.06 22.12
C LEU A 312 -14.44 39.98 22.76
N TYR A 313 -15.38 39.30 22.10
CA TYR A 313 -16.75 39.19 22.55
C TYR A 313 -17.09 37.82 23.13
N THR A 314 -16.15 36.91 23.20
CA THR A 314 -16.33 35.57 23.78
C THR A 314 -16.16 35.63 25.30
N ASP A 315 -17.18 35.21 26.05
CA ASP A 315 -17.15 35.01 27.49
C ASP A 315 -17.63 33.58 27.85
N GLN A 316 -17.76 33.29 29.18
CA GLN A 316 -18.20 31.99 29.66
C GLN A 316 -19.62 31.62 29.23
N THR A 317 -20.43 32.59 28.85
CA THR A 317 -21.86 32.44 28.53
C THR A 317 -22.18 32.67 27.05
N HIS A 318 -21.32 33.43 26.35
CA HIS A 318 -21.53 33.83 24.96
C HIS A 318 -20.34 33.39 24.10
N LYS A 319 -20.67 32.62 23.04
CA LYS A 319 -19.74 32.28 21.96
C LYS A 319 -20.29 32.87 20.66
N PRO A 320 -19.96 34.13 20.33
CA PRO A 320 -20.45 34.77 19.12
C PRO A 320 -19.93 34.03 17.88
N ARG A 321 -20.72 34.11 16.82
CA ARG A 321 -20.35 33.56 15.50
C ARG A 321 -20.43 34.68 14.49
N GLY A 322 -19.51 34.69 13.55
CA GLY A 322 -19.47 35.66 12.48
C GLY A 322 -19.13 35.01 11.14
N CYS A 323 -19.58 35.59 10.06
CA CYS A 323 -19.10 35.25 8.72
C CYS A 323 -18.88 36.56 7.92
N ILE A 324 -17.91 36.51 7.02
CA ILE A 324 -17.61 37.61 6.12
C ILE A 324 -17.59 37.06 4.70
N ILE A 325 -18.29 37.72 3.80
CA ILE A 325 -18.31 37.42 2.37
C ILE A 325 -17.96 38.67 1.59
N VAL A 326 -16.98 38.56 0.72
CA VAL A 326 -16.62 39.66 -0.18
C VAL A 326 -16.81 39.21 -1.62
N VAL A 327 -17.59 40.00 -2.35
CA VAL A 327 -17.94 39.74 -3.74
C VAL A 327 -17.57 40.98 -4.60
N GLU A 328 -16.99 40.73 -5.74
CA GLU A 328 -16.72 41.76 -6.72
C GLU A 328 -18.04 42.18 -7.42
N PRO A 329 -18.50 43.43 -7.30
CA PRO A 329 -19.82 43.80 -7.79
C PRO A 329 -19.99 43.72 -9.31
N LYS A 330 -18.89 43.85 -10.06
CA LYS A 330 -18.94 43.86 -11.54
C LYS A 330 -19.07 42.46 -12.15
N THR A 331 -18.41 41.49 -11.54
CA THR A 331 -18.33 40.12 -12.08
C THR A 331 -19.18 39.12 -11.29
N GLY A 332 -19.57 39.46 -10.06
CA GLY A 332 -20.21 38.55 -9.12
C GLY A 332 -19.25 37.50 -8.53
N SER A 333 -17.95 37.66 -8.77
CA SER A 333 -16.92 36.71 -8.27
C SER A 333 -16.79 36.83 -6.76
N CYS A 334 -16.87 35.72 -6.06
CA CYS A 334 -16.57 35.64 -4.63
C CYS A 334 -15.05 35.69 -4.43
N LEU A 335 -14.58 36.73 -3.74
CA LEU A 335 -13.15 36.94 -3.49
C LEU A 335 -12.68 36.28 -2.18
N LEU A 336 -13.55 36.17 -1.20
CA LEU A 336 -13.35 35.44 0.03
C LEU A 336 -14.68 35.04 0.68
N TYR A 337 -14.62 33.99 1.47
CA TYR A 337 -15.75 33.50 2.25
C TYR A 337 -15.24 32.86 3.54
N THR A 338 -15.61 33.44 4.67
CA THR A 338 -15.36 32.83 5.98
C THR A 338 -16.60 32.14 6.46
N SER A 339 -16.48 30.91 6.89
CA SER A 339 -17.56 30.19 7.61
C SER A 339 -17.24 30.22 9.10
N PRO A 340 -18.26 30.32 9.98
CA PRO A 340 -18.01 30.11 11.39
C PRO A 340 -17.45 28.70 11.55
N SER A 341 -16.18 28.63 11.91
CA SER A 341 -15.52 27.34 12.16
C SER A 341 -16.25 26.62 13.29
N PRO A 342 -16.69 25.39 13.14
CA PRO A 342 -17.03 24.56 14.28
C PRO A 342 -15.69 24.15 14.96
N ARG A 343 -15.09 25.09 15.69
CA ARG A 343 -14.09 24.74 16.69
C ARG A 343 -14.86 24.37 17.96
N ASP A 344 -15.37 23.17 17.99
CA ASP A 344 -15.88 22.51 19.19
C ASP A 344 -15.39 21.07 19.21
#